data_b9665d952fd24db114e91cc15c738ab2
#
_entry.id   b9665d952fd24db114e91cc15c738ab2
#
_cell.length_a   1.000
_cell.length_b   1.000
_cell.length_c   1.000
_cell.angle_alpha   90.00
_cell.angle_beta   90.00
_cell.angle_gamma   90.00
#
_symmetry.space_group_name_H-M   'P 1'
#
loop_
_entity.id
_entity.type
_entity.pdbx_description
1 polymer ?
#
loop_
_entity_poly.entity_id
_entity_poly.type
_entity_poly.pdbx_seq_one_letter_code
_entity_poly.pdbx_strand_id
1 'polypeptide(L)'
;MKPRVLLIVTGDPRSSPRPAEAVRIAAGVAAWKRADIAVYLREDAVLALGESSGGLMEEEGYARHWPILAETSQPIYVQKNAAALRELGQAAVPFREISDGQLAELAAAQTCVIRF
;
A
#
# COMPACT_ATOMS: atom_id res chain seq x y z
N MET A 1 23.85 -3.91 -2.99
CA MET A 1 22.48 -4.45 -3.02
C MET A 1 21.55 -3.52 -2.28
N LYS A 2 20.41 -3.20 -2.87
CA LYS A 2 19.41 -2.36 -2.21
C LYS A 2 18.68 -3.13 -1.12
N PRO A 3 18.43 -2.51 0.04
CA PRO A 3 17.49 -3.09 1.00
C PRO A 3 16.10 -3.25 0.37
N ARG A 4 15.39 -4.27 0.82
CA ARG A 4 14.03 -4.54 0.38
C ARG A 4 13.11 -4.38 1.58
N VAL A 5 12.18 -3.45 1.48
CA VAL A 5 11.28 -3.08 2.57
C VAL A 5 9.84 -3.41 2.20
N LEU A 6 9.12 -4.04 3.11
CA LEU A 6 7.69 -4.28 2.96
C LEU A 6 6.94 -3.50 4.03
N LEU A 7 5.98 -2.66 3.63
CA LEU A 7 5.07 -1.98 4.54
C LEU A 7 3.74 -2.73 4.55
N ILE A 8 3.31 -3.16 5.74
CA ILE A 8 2.00 -3.79 5.93
C ILE A 8 1.08 -2.77 6.59
N VAL A 9 0.00 -2.43 5.93
CA VAL A 9 -0.93 -1.37 6.35
C VAL A 9 -2.29 -1.99 6.66
N THR A 10 -2.81 -1.77 7.86
CA THR A 10 -4.08 -2.38 8.30
C THR A 10 -5.16 -1.39 8.70
N GLY A 11 -4.84 -0.14 8.92
CA GLY A 11 -5.82 0.86 9.39
C GLY A 11 -6.92 1.17 8.38
N ASP A 12 -8.09 1.56 8.87
CA ASP A 12 -9.19 2.02 8.03
C ASP A 12 -8.92 3.47 7.61
N PRO A 13 -8.74 3.76 6.31
CA PRO A 13 -8.40 5.11 5.86
C PRO A 13 -9.53 6.12 6.05
N ARG A 14 -10.75 5.66 6.33
CA ARG A 14 -11.87 6.54 6.60
C ARG A 14 -11.83 7.15 8.00
N SER A 15 -11.16 6.48 8.91
CA SER A 15 -11.12 6.87 10.33
C SER A 15 -9.71 7.06 10.88
N SER A 16 -8.68 6.76 10.11
CA SER A 16 -7.29 6.84 10.56
C SER A 16 -6.40 7.49 9.50
N PRO A 17 -5.49 8.39 9.88
CA PRO A 17 -4.52 8.96 8.96
C PRO A 17 -3.31 8.05 8.72
N ARG A 18 -3.19 6.94 9.46
CA ARG A 18 -2.01 6.06 9.36
C ARG A 18 -1.80 5.46 7.97
N PRO A 19 -2.83 4.99 7.26
CA PRO A 19 -2.61 4.50 5.90
C PRO A 19 -2.04 5.57 4.96
N ALA A 20 -2.55 6.80 5.04
CA ALA A 20 -2.01 7.90 4.23
C ALA A 20 -0.55 8.20 4.57
N GLU A 21 -0.22 8.15 5.86
CA GLU A 21 1.15 8.35 6.32
C GLU A 21 2.08 7.25 5.81
N ALA A 22 1.61 5.99 5.83
CA ALA A 22 2.38 4.87 5.30
C ALA A 22 2.66 5.05 3.81
N VAL A 23 1.65 5.45 3.03
CA VAL A 23 1.80 5.69 1.58
C VAL A 23 2.77 6.84 1.33
N ARG A 24 2.71 7.90 2.13
CA ARG A 24 3.64 9.03 2.02
C ARG A 24 5.07 8.59 2.26
N ILE A 25 5.30 7.79 3.31
CA ILE A 25 6.63 7.27 3.63
C ILE A 25 7.12 6.36 2.51
N ALA A 26 6.26 5.47 2.03
CA ALA A 26 6.62 4.57 0.93
C ALA A 26 7.03 5.34 -0.32
N ALA A 27 6.28 6.37 -0.67
CA ALA A 27 6.58 7.20 -1.83
C ALA A 27 7.93 7.92 -1.67
N GLY A 28 8.22 8.42 -0.46
CA GLY A 28 9.51 9.06 -0.16
C GLY A 28 10.68 8.11 -0.30
N VAL A 29 10.53 6.90 0.20
CA VAL A 29 11.59 5.87 0.08
C VAL A 29 11.77 5.47 -1.38
N ALA A 30 10.66 5.29 -2.12
CA ALA A 30 10.71 4.95 -3.54
C ALA A 30 11.42 6.03 -4.36
N ALA A 31 11.11 7.30 -4.09
CA ALA A 31 11.72 8.43 -4.78
C ALA A 31 13.23 8.54 -4.49
N TRP A 32 13.64 8.10 -3.31
CA TRP A 32 15.04 8.10 -2.90
C TRP A 32 15.89 7.11 -3.70
N LYS A 33 15.27 6.03 -4.20
CA LYS A 33 15.89 5.01 -5.05
C LYS A 33 17.04 4.22 -4.41
N ARG A 34 17.15 4.24 -3.10
CA ARG A 34 18.18 3.50 -2.37
C ARG A 34 17.64 2.25 -1.67
N ALA A 35 16.34 2.04 -1.77
CA ALA A 35 15.67 0.85 -1.25
C ALA A 35 14.51 0.51 -2.17
N ASP A 36 14.23 -0.79 -2.30
CA ASP A 36 13.03 -1.25 -2.98
C ASP A 36 11.93 -1.36 -1.93
N ILE A 37 10.81 -0.70 -2.16
CA ILE A 37 9.71 -0.71 -1.21
C ILE A 37 8.45 -1.26 -1.84
N ALA A 38 7.83 -2.23 -1.16
CA ALA A 38 6.54 -2.79 -1.53
C ALA A 38 5.52 -2.43 -0.45
N VAL A 39 4.28 -2.22 -0.86
CA VAL A 39 3.17 -1.89 0.06
C VAL A 39 2.15 -3.02 -0.01
N TYR A 40 1.69 -3.48 1.14
CA TYR A 40 0.63 -4.46 1.25
C TYR A 40 -0.50 -3.87 2.10
N LEU A 41 -1.69 -3.82 1.52
CA LEU A 41 -2.88 -3.28 2.18
C LEU A 41 -3.78 -4.43 2.62
N ARG A 42 -4.16 -4.43 3.89
CA ARG A 42 -4.94 -5.50 4.49
C ARG A 42 -6.24 -4.96 5.04
N GLU A 43 -7.29 -5.74 4.95
CA GLU A 43 -8.61 -5.41 5.49
C GLU A 43 -9.09 -4.05 4.93
N ASP A 44 -9.56 -3.15 5.77
CA ASP A 44 -10.11 -1.87 5.33
C ASP A 44 -9.07 -0.92 4.72
N ALA A 45 -7.79 -1.18 4.95
CA ALA A 45 -6.73 -0.37 4.34
C ALA A 45 -6.77 -0.44 2.80
N VAL A 46 -7.36 -1.48 2.23
CA VAL A 46 -7.55 -1.63 0.78
C VAL A 46 -8.31 -0.44 0.20
N LEU A 47 -9.19 0.19 0.97
CA LEU A 47 -9.96 1.35 0.52
C LEU A 47 -9.08 2.57 0.20
N ALA A 48 -7.84 2.59 0.68
CA ALA A 48 -6.90 3.66 0.35
C ALA A 48 -6.56 3.71 -1.14
N LEU A 49 -6.81 2.63 -1.88
CA LEU A 49 -6.59 2.58 -3.33
C LEU A 49 -7.69 3.24 -4.16
N GLY A 50 -8.81 3.60 -3.56
CA GLY A 50 -9.93 4.15 -4.30
C GLY A 50 -9.59 5.42 -5.03
N GLU A 51 -9.93 5.50 -6.31
CA GLU A 51 -9.68 6.69 -7.13
C GLU A 51 -10.63 7.83 -6.78
N SER A 52 -11.87 7.47 -6.51
CA SER A 52 -12.91 8.43 -6.19
C SER A 52 -13.19 8.35 -4.70
N SER A 53 -12.49 9.12 -3.93
CA SER A 53 -12.64 9.04 -2.51
C SER A 53 -13.48 10.18 -1.98
N GLY A 54 -14.58 9.90 -1.39
CA GLY A 54 -15.21 10.79 -0.47
C GLY A 54 -14.98 10.19 0.91
N GLY A 55 -14.38 10.94 1.82
CA GLY A 55 -14.33 10.54 3.21
C GLY A 55 -13.11 9.80 3.70
N LEU A 56 -12.04 9.75 2.92
CA LEU A 56 -10.77 9.23 3.42
C LEU A 56 -10.02 10.33 4.15
N MET A 57 -9.42 9.99 5.28
CA MET A 57 -8.55 10.93 5.99
C MET A 57 -7.28 11.16 5.19
N GLU A 58 -6.84 12.41 5.10
CA GLU A 58 -5.63 12.79 4.36
C GLU A 58 -5.68 12.42 2.89
N GLU A 59 -6.88 12.51 2.31
CA GLU A 59 -7.18 12.10 0.94
C GLU A 59 -6.24 12.69 -0.10
N GLU A 60 -5.86 13.95 0.06
CA GLU A 60 -4.96 14.63 -0.86
C GLU A 60 -3.59 13.95 -0.94
N GLY A 61 -3.17 13.33 0.16
CA GLY A 61 -1.91 12.60 0.21
C GLY A 61 -1.91 11.40 -0.71
N TYR A 62 -3.02 10.69 -0.80
CA TYR A 62 -3.11 9.54 -1.70
C TYR A 62 -2.96 9.96 -3.16
N ALA A 63 -3.67 10.98 -3.57
CA ALA A 63 -3.58 11.47 -4.95
C ALA A 63 -2.17 11.92 -5.31
N ARG A 64 -1.44 12.44 -4.34
CA ARG A 64 -0.06 12.91 -4.54
C ARG A 64 0.94 11.76 -4.60
N HIS A 65 0.77 10.74 -3.77
CA HIS A 65 1.81 9.74 -3.54
C HIS A 65 1.63 8.43 -4.33
N TRP A 66 0.40 8.02 -4.63
CA TRP A 66 0.20 6.80 -5.41
C TRP A 66 0.90 6.82 -6.78
N PRO A 67 0.87 7.94 -7.54
CA PRO A 67 1.57 7.98 -8.82
C PRO A 67 3.08 7.75 -8.70
N ILE A 68 3.69 8.21 -7.61
CA ILE A 68 5.12 8.00 -7.38
C ILE A 68 5.41 6.51 -7.22
N LEU A 69 4.58 5.81 -6.45
CA LEU A 69 4.72 4.37 -6.24
C LEU A 69 4.42 3.58 -7.51
N ALA A 70 3.47 4.03 -8.32
CA ALA A 70 3.13 3.36 -9.57
C ALA A 70 4.26 3.40 -10.60
N GLU A 71 5.16 4.38 -10.50
CA GLU A 71 6.31 4.49 -11.39
C GLU A 71 7.45 3.54 -11.04
N THR A 72 7.39 2.92 -9.85
CA THR A 72 8.42 1.96 -9.44
C THR A 72 8.16 0.59 -10.05
N SER A 73 9.16 -0.28 -10.03
CA SER A 73 9.00 -1.66 -10.47
C SER A 73 8.35 -2.53 -9.40
N GLN A 74 8.14 -2.00 -8.19
CA GLN A 74 7.56 -2.75 -7.08
C GLN A 74 6.05 -2.69 -7.12
N PRO A 75 5.34 -3.84 -7.10
CA PRO A 75 3.88 -3.82 -7.12
C PRO A 75 3.28 -3.40 -5.79
N ILE A 76 2.04 -2.92 -5.87
CA ILE A 76 1.20 -2.74 -4.69
C ILE A 76 0.44 -4.05 -4.49
N TYR A 77 0.45 -4.58 -3.28
CA TYR A 77 -0.25 -5.82 -2.95
C TYR A 77 -1.46 -5.54 -2.07
N VAL A 78 -2.48 -6.36 -2.21
CA VAL A 78 -3.65 -6.32 -1.33
C VAL A 78 -3.98 -7.72 -0.85
N GLN A 79 -4.66 -7.80 0.29
CA GLN A 79 -5.14 -9.04 0.85
C GLN A 79 -6.18 -9.67 -0.07
N LYS A 80 -5.95 -10.91 -0.48
CA LYS A 80 -6.87 -11.65 -1.32
C LYS A 80 -8.19 -11.84 -0.61
N ASN A 81 -9.29 -11.59 -1.32
CA ASN A 81 -10.66 -11.73 -0.81
C ASN A 81 -10.99 -10.78 0.36
N ALA A 82 -10.25 -9.69 0.53
CA ALA A 82 -10.62 -8.69 1.53
C ALA A 82 -12.03 -8.16 1.23
N ALA A 83 -12.85 -8.04 2.27
CA ALA A 83 -14.23 -7.54 2.12
C ALA A 83 -14.25 -6.15 1.48
N ALA A 84 -13.28 -5.31 1.82
CA ALA A 84 -13.17 -3.95 1.30
C ALA A 84 -12.97 -3.90 -0.21
N LEU A 85 -12.47 -4.96 -0.85
CA LEU A 85 -12.35 -5.00 -2.31
C LEU A 85 -13.69 -4.84 -3.02
N ARG A 86 -14.78 -5.24 -2.39
CA ARG A 86 -16.12 -5.10 -2.96
C ARG A 86 -16.59 -3.65 -2.97
N GLU A 87 -16.07 -2.84 -2.05
CA GLU A 87 -16.42 -1.43 -1.93
C GLU A 87 -15.46 -0.52 -2.68
N LEU A 88 -14.33 -1.06 -3.13
CA LEU A 88 -13.23 -0.26 -3.66
C LEU A 88 -13.59 0.50 -4.93
N GLY A 89 -14.40 -0.08 -5.80
CA GLY A 89 -14.65 0.52 -7.10
C GLY A 89 -13.37 0.54 -7.94
N GLN A 90 -13.06 1.67 -8.56
CA GLN A 90 -11.88 1.79 -9.39
C GLN A 90 -10.67 2.17 -8.56
N ALA A 91 -9.57 1.43 -8.74
CA ALA A 91 -8.32 1.71 -8.05
C ALA A 91 -7.51 2.78 -8.78
N ALA A 92 -6.82 3.63 -8.01
CA ALA A 92 -5.98 4.69 -8.56
C ALA A 92 -4.72 4.15 -9.22
N VAL A 93 -4.25 2.98 -8.79
CA VAL A 93 -3.04 2.33 -9.31
C VAL A 93 -3.27 0.83 -9.46
N PRO A 94 -2.53 0.14 -10.33
CA PRO A 94 -2.62 -1.31 -10.42
C PRO A 94 -2.18 -1.98 -9.12
N PHE A 95 -2.81 -3.10 -8.79
CA PHE A 95 -2.47 -3.85 -7.60
C PHE A 95 -2.58 -5.36 -7.87
N ARG A 96 -2.02 -6.15 -6.97
CA ARG A 96 -2.10 -7.62 -7.03
C ARG A 96 -2.66 -8.16 -5.73
N GLU A 97 -3.63 -9.06 -5.82
CA GLU A 97 -4.14 -9.77 -4.67
C GLU A 97 -3.23 -10.94 -4.34
N ILE A 98 -2.84 -11.06 -3.08
CA ILE A 98 -2.03 -12.18 -2.61
C ILE A 98 -2.66 -12.84 -1.40
N SER A 99 -2.47 -14.15 -1.31
CA SER A 99 -2.93 -14.94 -0.16
C SER A 99 -2.00 -14.74 1.04
N ASP A 100 -2.43 -15.21 2.21
CA ASP A 100 -1.59 -15.16 3.41
C ASP A 100 -0.29 -15.95 3.23
N GLY A 101 -0.34 -17.08 2.52
CA GLY A 101 0.86 -17.85 2.19
C GLY A 101 1.84 -17.07 1.32
N GLN A 102 1.30 -16.39 0.30
CA GLN A 102 2.11 -15.54 -0.56
C GLN A 102 2.68 -14.34 0.20
N LEU A 103 1.90 -13.77 1.13
CA LEU A 103 2.39 -12.70 1.98
C LEU A 103 3.57 -13.17 2.84
N ALA A 104 3.47 -14.36 3.41
CA ALA A 104 4.55 -14.93 4.22
C ALA A 104 5.83 -15.09 3.38
N GLU A 105 5.71 -15.58 2.15
CA GLU A 105 6.85 -15.71 1.25
C GLU A 105 7.44 -14.36 0.89
N LEU A 106 6.58 -13.39 0.61
CA LEU A 106 7.01 -12.03 0.30
C LEU A 106 7.77 -11.41 1.48
N ALA A 107 7.22 -11.55 2.69
CA ALA A 107 7.84 -11.00 3.90
C ALA A 107 9.20 -11.64 4.18
N ALA A 108 9.32 -12.96 3.97
CA ALA A 108 10.56 -13.68 4.19
C ALA A 108 11.68 -13.21 3.24
N ALA A 109 11.31 -12.69 2.08
CA ALA A 109 12.28 -12.21 1.08
C ALA A 109 12.74 -10.77 1.32
N GLN A 110 12.19 -10.10 2.33
CA GLN A 110 12.50 -8.69 2.60
C GLN A 110 13.64 -8.53 3.59
N THR A 111 14.34 -7.41 3.48
CA THR A 111 15.34 -7.02 4.47
C THR A 111 14.66 -6.54 5.75
N CYS A 112 13.52 -5.86 5.58
CA CYS A 112 12.79 -5.25 6.69
C CYS A 112 11.29 -5.28 6.41
N VAL A 113 10.48 -5.58 7.43
CA VAL A 113 9.03 -5.53 7.37
C VAL A 113 8.55 -4.55 8.43
N ILE A 114 7.79 -3.54 8.01
CA ILE A 114 7.27 -2.51 8.90
C ILE A 114 5.76 -2.55 8.87
N ARG A 115 5.13 -2.55 10.04
CA ARG A 115 3.67 -2.54 10.16
C ARG A 115 3.16 -1.16 10.54
N PHE A 116 2.09 -0.77 9.88
CA PHE A 116 1.35 0.46 10.17
C PHE A 116 -0.06 0.16 10.63
#